data_a366a62b08b753f44fa5bb44d92d4f39
#
_entry.id   a366a62b08b753f44fa5bb44d92d4f39
#
_cell.length_a   1.000
_cell.length_b   1.000
_cell.length_c   1.000
_cell.angle_alpha   90.00
_cell.angle_beta   90.00
_cell.angle_gamma   90.00
#
_symmetry.space_group_name_H-M   'P 1'
#
loop_
_entity.id
_entity.type
_entity.pdbx_description
1 polymer ?
#
loop_
_entity_poly.entity_id
_entity_poly.type
_entity_poly.pdbx_seq_one_letter_code
_entity_poly.pdbx_strand_id
1 'polypeptide(L)'
;KVTIALGGSTNAVLHLLAMAHTIGVELELDDFTRLGKDVPMLADLKPSGKYLMSELIKIGGIQPLMKTMLEAGMLDGSCMTVTGKTLAENLADVAPYPEGQDIIRPLDNPIKKDSHLRILRGNLAPEGSVAKITGKEGLSFTGYARVFESEEDCLKGILDGTVVKGDVLVIR
;
A
#
# COMPACT_ATOMS: atom_id res chain seq x y z
N LYS A 1 0.48 6.96 5.73
CA LYS A 1 -0.80 7.32 5.10
C LYS A 1 -0.68 7.46 3.58
N VAL A 2 0.28 8.23 3.05
CA VAL A 2 0.48 8.41 1.59
C VAL A 2 0.67 7.07 0.86
N THR A 3 1.46 6.15 1.42
CA THR A 3 1.64 4.78 0.90
C THR A 3 0.32 4.04 0.74
N ILE A 4 -0.60 4.20 1.69
CA ILE A 4 -1.94 3.58 1.64
C ILE A 4 -2.76 4.21 0.51
N ALA A 5 -2.80 5.54 0.43
CA ALA A 5 -3.56 6.25 -0.61
C ALA A 5 -3.07 5.93 -2.04
N LEU A 6 -1.77 5.65 -2.19
CA LEU A 6 -1.16 5.24 -3.46
C LEU A 6 -1.37 3.76 -3.83
N GLY A 7 -1.98 2.95 -2.96
CA GLY A 7 -2.04 1.51 -3.21
C GLY A 7 -0.66 0.83 -3.18
N GLY A 8 0.22 1.31 -2.30
CA GLY A 8 1.63 0.93 -2.23
C GLY A 8 1.89 -0.56 -1.98
N SER A 9 3.14 -0.97 -2.14
CA SER A 9 3.59 -2.34 -1.94
C SER A 9 3.66 -2.72 -0.47
N THR A 10 3.49 -4.01 -0.15
CA THR A 10 3.80 -4.59 1.18
C THR A 10 5.26 -4.34 1.60
N ASN A 11 6.19 -4.26 0.63
CA ASN A 11 7.58 -3.91 0.89
C ASN A 11 7.73 -2.55 1.57
N ALA A 12 6.84 -1.60 1.29
CA ALA A 12 6.88 -0.29 1.94
C ALA A 12 6.68 -0.39 3.46
N VAL A 13 5.91 -1.36 3.95
CA VAL A 13 5.75 -1.61 5.39
C VAL A 13 7.09 -1.99 6.02
N LEU A 14 7.79 -2.96 5.41
CA LEU A 14 9.09 -3.43 5.88
C LEU A 14 10.13 -2.30 5.90
N HIS A 15 10.22 -1.55 4.81
CA HIS A 15 11.18 -0.45 4.69
C HIS A 15 10.87 0.70 5.65
N LEU A 16 9.60 1.07 5.83
CA LEU A 16 9.22 2.13 6.77
C LEU A 16 9.53 1.74 8.22
N LEU A 17 9.28 0.48 8.61
CA LEU A 17 9.66 -0.04 9.93
C LEU A 17 11.18 0.01 10.12
N ALA A 18 11.95 -0.43 9.11
CA ALA A 18 13.41 -0.39 9.18
C ALA A 18 13.96 1.04 9.30
N MET A 19 13.43 1.99 8.51
CA MET A 19 13.80 3.41 8.59
C MET A 19 13.45 4.00 9.95
N ALA A 20 12.25 3.76 10.45
CA ALA A 20 11.80 4.24 11.76
C ALA A 20 12.71 3.72 12.89
N HIS A 21 13.01 2.41 12.88
CA HIS A 21 13.93 1.79 13.82
C HIS A 21 15.32 2.43 13.79
N THR A 22 15.86 2.69 12.59
CA THR A 22 17.19 3.26 12.41
C THR A 22 17.33 4.66 13.01
N ILE A 23 16.27 5.47 12.94
CA ILE A 23 16.26 6.86 13.43
C ILE A 23 15.59 7.01 14.80
N GLY A 24 15.25 5.90 15.47
CA GLY A 24 14.64 5.91 16.81
C GLY A 24 13.22 6.47 16.86
N VAL A 25 12.46 6.37 15.76
CA VAL A 25 11.03 6.73 15.70
C VAL A 25 10.19 5.49 15.96
N GLU A 26 9.24 5.60 16.86
CA GLU A 26 8.28 4.52 17.12
C GLU A 26 7.33 4.34 15.94
N LEU A 27 7.37 3.18 15.31
CA LEU A 27 6.44 2.74 14.28
C LEU A 27 6.28 1.23 14.38
N GLU A 28 5.05 0.77 14.50
CA GLU A 28 4.71 -0.64 14.64
C GLU A 28 3.80 -1.14 13.52
N LEU A 29 3.70 -2.46 13.36
CA LEU A 29 2.78 -3.07 12.39
C LEU A 29 1.33 -2.63 12.63
N ASP A 30 0.91 -2.51 13.89
CA ASP A 30 -0.47 -2.15 14.23
C ASP A 30 -0.82 -0.70 13.86
N ASP A 31 0.17 0.18 13.66
CA ASP A 31 -0.06 1.53 13.13
C ASP A 31 -0.62 1.50 11.70
N PHE A 32 -0.18 0.54 10.88
CA PHE A 32 -0.73 0.38 9.53
C PHE A 32 -2.19 -0.03 9.57
N THR A 33 -2.60 -0.87 10.52
CA THR A 33 -4.00 -1.23 10.74
C THR A 33 -4.80 -0.03 11.24
N ARG A 34 -4.29 0.69 12.24
CA ARG A 34 -4.95 1.84 12.85
C ARG A 34 -5.15 2.97 11.85
N LEU A 35 -4.08 3.37 11.17
CA LEU A 35 -4.12 4.44 10.17
C LEU A 35 -4.90 4.03 8.90
N GLY A 36 -4.89 2.74 8.59
CA GLY A 36 -5.53 2.21 7.40
C GLY A 36 -7.06 2.24 7.43
N LYS A 37 -7.67 2.42 8.60
CA LYS A 37 -9.13 2.53 8.73
C LYS A 37 -9.68 3.81 8.11
N ASP A 38 -8.90 4.90 8.21
CA ASP A 38 -9.33 6.24 7.86
C ASP A 38 -8.68 6.79 6.58
N VAL A 39 -7.83 5.99 5.91
CA VAL A 39 -7.15 6.40 4.70
C VAL A 39 -7.62 5.55 3.52
N PRO A 40 -8.35 6.14 2.56
CA PRO A 40 -8.79 5.44 1.37
C PRO A 40 -7.63 5.19 0.39
N MET A 41 -7.76 4.15 -0.44
CA MET A 41 -6.90 3.95 -1.61
C MET A 41 -7.46 4.76 -2.77
N LEU A 42 -6.68 5.69 -3.28
CA LEU A 42 -7.10 6.66 -4.31
C LEU A 42 -6.45 6.39 -5.67
N ALA A 43 -5.22 5.86 -5.69
CA ALA A 43 -4.47 5.69 -6.92
C ALA A 43 -4.76 4.36 -7.62
N ASP A 44 -5.12 4.42 -8.91
CA ASP A 44 -5.38 3.26 -9.78
C ASP A 44 -4.08 2.80 -10.48
N LEU A 45 -3.04 2.51 -9.67
CA LEU A 45 -1.70 2.19 -10.14
C LEU A 45 -1.43 0.68 -10.18
N LYS A 46 -0.67 0.26 -11.17
CA LYS A 46 -0.14 -1.12 -11.25
C LYS A 46 0.72 -1.46 -10.02
N PRO A 47 0.74 -2.75 -9.59
CA PRO A 47 0.23 -3.94 -10.32
C PRO A 47 -1.27 -4.20 -10.17
N SER A 48 -1.97 -3.62 -9.20
CA SER A 48 -3.40 -3.88 -8.96
C SER A 48 -4.34 -3.01 -9.78
N GLY A 49 -3.87 -1.86 -10.26
CA GLY A 49 -4.64 -0.91 -11.07
C GLY A 49 -4.20 -0.86 -12.53
N LYS A 50 -4.68 0.16 -13.25
CA LYS A 50 -4.49 0.32 -14.70
C LYS A 50 -3.18 1.01 -15.07
N TYR A 51 -2.81 2.09 -14.33
CA TYR A 51 -1.82 3.08 -14.75
C TYR A 51 -0.43 2.76 -14.19
N LEU A 52 0.60 3.27 -14.87
CA LEU A 52 1.97 3.19 -14.41
C LEU A 52 2.31 4.41 -13.53
N MET A 53 3.29 4.26 -12.64
CA MET A 53 3.82 5.38 -11.86
C MET A 53 4.35 6.52 -12.76
N SER A 54 4.90 6.18 -13.93
CA SER A 54 5.36 7.17 -14.92
C SER A 54 4.23 8.03 -15.48
N GLU A 55 3.00 7.51 -15.53
CA GLU A 55 1.82 8.28 -15.94
C GLU A 55 1.37 9.24 -14.84
N LEU A 56 1.41 8.80 -13.58
CA LEU A 56 1.18 9.67 -12.44
C LEU A 56 2.18 10.84 -12.38
N ILE A 57 3.48 10.55 -12.65
CA ILE A 57 4.52 11.59 -12.69
C ILE A 57 4.19 12.67 -13.73
N LYS A 58 3.70 12.30 -14.90
CA LYS A 58 3.34 13.24 -15.98
C LYS A 58 2.22 14.21 -15.60
N ILE A 59 1.35 13.83 -14.70
CA ILE A 59 0.22 14.67 -14.24
C ILE A 59 0.50 15.44 -12.94
N GLY A 60 1.72 15.39 -12.42
CA GLY A 60 2.11 16.12 -11.19
C GLY A 60 2.70 15.25 -10.08
N GLY A 61 2.79 13.93 -10.28
CA GLY A 61 3.37 13.02 -9.30
C GLY A 61 2.54 12.89 -8.03
N ILE A 62 3.20 12.78 -6.88
CA ILE A 62 2.53 12.55 -5.59
C ILE A 62 2.16 13.83 -4.85
N GLN A 63 2.72 14.98 -5.23
CA GLN A 63 2.52 16.23 -4.49
C GLN A 63 1.05 16.70 -4.47
N PRO A 64 0.30 16.69 -5.59
CA PRO A 64 -1.12 17.05 -5.55
C PRO A 64 -1.95 16.11 -4.68
N LEU A 65 -1.65 14.80 -4.67
CA LEU A 65 -2.28 13.86 -3.75
C LEU A 65 -2.01 14.22 -2.28
N MET A 66 -0.74 14.51 -1.94
CA MET A 66 -0.38 14.91 -0.59
C MET A 66 -1.06 16.22 -0.18
N LYS A 67 -1.21 17.19 -1.08
CA LYS A 67 -1.95 18.43 -0.84
C LYS A 67 -3.42 18.13 -0.54
N THR A 68 -4.08 17.33 -1.36
CA THR A 68 -5.47 16.89 -1.13
C THR A 68 -5.63 16.20 0.23
N MET A 69 -4.70 15.31 0.59
CA MET A 69 -4.72 14.63 1.89
C MET A 69 -4.46 15.57 3.07
N LEU A 70 -3.62 16.59 2.87
CA LEU A 70 -3.35 17.63 3.88
C LEU A 70 -4.59 18.49 4.11
N GLU A 71 -5.24 18.97 3.05
CA GLU A 71 -6.47 19.76 3.10
C GLU A 71 -7.63 18.99 3.75
N ALA A 72 -7.65 17.67 3.56
CA ALA A 72 -8.61 16.77 4.22
C ALA A 72 -8.26 16.40 5.68
N GLY A 73 -7.19 16.98 6.25
CA GLY A 73 -6.75 16.71 7.63
C GLY A 73 -6.12 15.33 7.84
N MET A 74 -5.78 14.62 6.76
CA MET A 74 -5.16 13.29 6.85
C MET A 74 -3.66 13.35 7.12
N LEU A 75 -2.99 14.46 6.81
CA LEU A 75 -1.55 14.67 7.04
C LEU A 75 -1.36 15.82 8.04
N ASP A 76 -0.25 15.76 8.78
CA ASP A 76 0.19 16.86 9.63
C ASP A 76 1.09 17.81 8.84
N GLY A 77 0.57 19.00 8.56
CA GLY A 77 1.28 20.02 7.79
C GLY A 77 2.42 20.69 8.54
N SER A 78 2.47 20.58 9.87
CA SER A 78 3.51 21.20 10.70
C SER A 78 4.83 20.44 10.70
N CYS A 79 4.83 19.17 10.23
CA CYS A 79 6.03 18.35 10.19
C CYS A 79 7.13 18.99 9.33
N MET A 80 8.32 19.14 9.92
CA MET A 80 9.50 19.62 9.22
C MET A 80 9.98 18.61 8.18
N THR A 81 10.41 19.10 7.02
CA THR A 81 10.90 18.26 5.92
C THR A 81 12.39 18.52 5.66
N VAL A 82 12.99 17.69 4.79
CA VAL A 82 14.41 17.81 4.39
C VAL A 82 14.73 19.12 3.66
N THR A 83 13.73 19.88 3.20
CA THR A 83 13.91 21.19 2.56
C THR A 83 14.12 22.31 3.55
N GLY A 84 14.01 22.05 4.86
CA GLY A 84 14.02 23.08 5.91
C GLY A 84 12.70 23.86 6.01
N LYS A 85 11.67 23.43 5.30
CA LYS A 85 10.30 23.95 5.38
C LYS A 85 9.36 22.88 5.91
N THR A 86 8.22 23.28 6.44
CA THR A 86 7.16 22.36 6.83
C THR A 86 6.52 21.68 5.61
N LEU A 87 5.80 20.60 5.84
CA LEU A 87 5.04 19.92 4.79
C LEU A 87 4.00 20.86 4.16
N ALA A 88 3.30 21.65 4.98
CA ALA A 88 2.33 22.63 4.49
C ALA A 88 2.96 23.68 3.57
N GLU A 89 4.12 24.25 3.97
CA GLU A 89 4.85 25.21 3.15
C GLU A 89 5.31 24.62 1.82
N ASN A 90 5.78 23.37 1.80
CA ASN A 90 6.18 22.70 0.57
C ASN A 90 5.01 22.40 -0.39
N LEU A 91 3.80 22.25 0.14
CA LEU A 91 2.62 21.93 -0.65
C LEU A 91 1.77 23.15 -1.01
N ALA A 92 2.08 24.35 -0.47
CA ALA A 92 1.26 25.55 -0.63
C ALA A 92 0.97 25.88 -2.11
N ASP A 93 2.01 25.92 -2.94
CA ASP A 93 1.94 26.31 -4.36
C ASP A 93 1.77 25.12 -5.31
N VAL A 94 1.53 23.91 -4.80
CA VAL A 94 1.32 22.74 -5.65
C VAL A 94 -0.03 22.84 -6.36
N ALA A 95 0.00 22.77 -7.68
CA ALA A 95 -1.22 22.77 -8.50
C ALA A 95 -2.02 21.46 -8.31
N PRO A 96 -3.35 21.50 -8.42
CA PRO A 96 -4.16 20.28 -8.43
C PRO A 96 -3.87 19.43 -9.67
N TYR A 97 -4.33 18.19 -9.65
CA TYR A 97 -4.27 17.35 -10.85
C TYR A 97 -5.10 17.95 -11.99
N PRO A 98 -4.73 17.69 -13.27
CA PRO A 98 -5.52 18.10 -14.43
C PRO A 98 -6.95 17.58 -14.36
N GLU A 99 -7.89 18.37 -14.84
CA GLU A 99 -9.29 17.94 -14.98
C GLU A 99 -9.41 16.73 -15.92
N GLY A 100 -10.33 15.82 -15.59
CA GLY A 100 -10.61 14.63 -16.41
C GLY A 100 -9.61 13.49 -16.25
N GLN A 101 -8.55 13.63 -15.41
CA GLN A 101 -7.69 12.51 -15.06
C GLN A 101 -8.44 11.51 -14.18
N ASP A 102 -8.13 10.22 -14.30
CA ASP A 102 -8.72 9.13 -13.50
C ASP A 102 -7.68 8.22 -12.82
N ILE A 103 -6.41 8.64 -12.83
CA ILE A 103 -5.31 7.92 -12.14
C ILE A 103 -5.46 8.02 -10.62
N ILE A 104 -5.77 9.23 -10.13
CA ILE A 104 -6.08 9.48 -8.72
C ILE A 104 -7.55 9.78 -8.59
N ARG A 105 -8.27 8.92 -7.87
CA ARG A 105 -9.69 9.10 -7.58
C ARG A 105 -9.89 10.17 -6.51
N PRO A 106 -11.01 10.91 -6.55
CA PRO A 106 -11.35 11.86 -5.50
C PRO A 106 -11.72 11.13 -4.21
N LEU A 107 -11.66 11.85 -3.08
CA LEU A 107 -11.90 11.30 -1.74
C LEU A 107 -13.33 10.76 -1.54
N ASP A 108 -14.30 11.33 -2.21
CA ASP A 108 -15.71 10.91 -2.16
C ASP A 108 -16.02 9.69 -3.04
N ASN A 109 -15.11 9.36 -3.97
CA ASN A 109 -15.24 8.18 -4.85
C ASN A 109 -13.92 7.39 -4.95
N PRO A 110 -13.37 6.87 -3.84
CA PRO A 110 -12.10 6.16 -3.81
C PRO A 110 -12.20 4.79 -4.48
N ILE A 111 -11.05 4.23 -4.88
CA ILE A 111 -10.96 2.85 -5.36
C ILE A 111 -11.35 1.87 -4.24
N LYS A 112 -10.89 2.15 -3.02
CA LYS A 112 -11.23 1.40 -1.82
C LYS A 112 -11.33 2.36 -0.65
N LYS A 113 -12.37 2.22 0.17
CA LYS A 113 -12.67 3.14 1.28
C LYS A 113 -11.67 3.08 2.43
N ASP A 114 -10.91 2.01 2.50
CA ASP A 114 -9.92 1.75 3.55
C ASP A 114 -8.61 1.19 2.96
N SER A 115 -7.62 0.92 3.80
CA SER A 115 -6.32 0.39 3.37
C SER A 115 -6.45 -0.95 2.65
N HIS A 116 -5.67 -1.11 1.59
CA HIS A 116 -5.40 -2.39 0.94
C HIS A 116 -4.34 -3.23 1.69
N LEU A 117 -3.58 -2.60 2.58
CA LEU A 117 -2.61 -3.29 3.44
C LEU A 117 -3.32 -3.78 4.70
N ARG A 118 -3.14 -5.06 5.03
CA ARG A 118 -3.70 -5.69 6.23
C ARG A 118 -2.59 -6.36 7.01
N ILE A 119 -2.59 -6.14 8.31
CA ILE A 119 -1.74 -6.88 9.22
C ILE A 119 -2.52 -8.10 9.69
N LEU A 120 -1.96 -9.28 9.46
CA LEU A 120 -2.56 -10.56 9.83
C LEU A 120 -1.73 -11.21 10.91
N ARG A 121 -2.40 -11.90 11.84
CA ARG A 121 -1.75 -12.66 12.90
C ARG A 121 -2.36 -14.04 12.99
N GLY A 122 -1.56 -15.02 13.34
CA GLY A 122 -2.00 -16.40 13.50
C GLY A 122 -0.82 -17.30 13.86
N ASN A 123 -1.06 -18.60 13.95
CA ASN A 123 -0.02 -19.56 14.29
C ASN A 123 1.12 -19.66 13.25
N LEU A 124 0.82 -19.30 11.99
CA LEU A 124 1.85 -19.21 10.95
C LEU A 124 2.71 -17.95 11.06
N ALA A 125 2.15 -16.86 11.56
CA ALA A 125 2.82 -15.57 11.72
C ALA A 125 2.39 -14.91 13.05
N PRO A 126 2.87 -15.41 14.21
CA PRO A 126 2.43 -14.93 15.51
C PRO A 126 2.82 -13.47 15.78
N GLU A 127 3.96 -13.03 15.24
CA GLU A 127 4.43 -11.64 15.35
C GLU A 127 3.81 -10.71 14.31
N GLY A 128 3.06 -11.26 13.37
CA GLY A 128 2.37 -10.53 12.32
C GLY A 128 2.94 -10.75 10.93
N SER A 129 2.09 -10.55 9.95
CA SER A 129 2.44 -10.56 8.52
C SER A 129 1.68 -9.46 7.82
N VAL A 130 2.10 -9.14 6.60
CA VAL A 130 1.47 -8.11 5.77
C VAL A 130 0.80 -8.77 4.57
N ALA A 131 -0.49 -8.52 4.41
CA ALA A 131 -1.24 -8.92 3.22
C ALA A 131 -1.66 -7.70 2.41
N LYS A 132 -1.67 -7.84 1.10
CA LYS A 132 -2.26 -6.86 0.17
C LYS A 132 -3.62 -7.40 -0.28
N ILE A 133 -4.69 -6.72 0.16
CA ILE A 133 -6.07 -7.09 -0.13
C ILE A 133 -6.67 -6.07 -1.09
N THR A 134 -6.84 -6.45 -2.35
CA THR A 134 -7.32 -5.55 -3.41
C THR A 134 -8.84 -5.52 -3.53
N GLY A 135 -9.53 -6.45 -2.85
CA GLY A 135 -10.99 -6.59 -2.86
C GLY A 135 -11.51 -7.60 -3.89
N LYS A 136 -10.61 -8.24 -4.64
CA LYS A 136 -10.92 -9.33 -5.58
C LYS A 136 -10.79 -10.72 -4.94
N GLU A 137 -10.08 -10.77 -3.82
CA GLU A 137 -9.85 -11.96 -3.01
C GLU A 137 -11.02 -12.17 -2.04
N GLY A 138 -11.34 -13.42 -1.72
CA GLY A 138 -12.26 -13.71 -0.64
C GLY A 138 -11.71 -13.28 0.74
N LEU A 139 -12.59 -13.19 1.73
CA LEU A 139 -12.17 -12.86 3.10
C LEU A 139 -11.61 -14.07 3.86
N SER A 140 -11.83 -15.28 3.36
CA SER A 140 -11.32 -16.52 3.94
C SER A 140 -11.07 -17.56 2.86
N PHE A 141 -10.08 -18.39 3.09
CA PHE A 141 -9.78 -19.54 2.25
C PHE A 141 -9.25 -20.68 3.11
N THR A 142 -9.65 -21.91 2.77
CA THR A 142 -9.15 -23.15 3.40
C THR A 142 -8.68 -24.09 2.33
N GLY A 143 -7.48 -24.63 2.47
CA GLY A 143 -6.89 -25.55 1.51
C GLY A 143 -5.69 -26.28 2.08
N TYR A 144 -5.17 -27.25 1.34
CA TYR A 144 -3.94 -27.96 1.70
C TYR A 144 -2.73 -27.09 1.41
N ALA A 145 -1.84 -26.92 2.39
CA ALA A 145 -0.59 -26.21 2.21
C ALA A 145 0.38 -27.01 1.34
N ARG A 146 0.86 -26.40 0.25
CA ARG A 146 2.00 -26.88 -0.53
C ARG A 146 3.18 -25.97 -0.30
N VAL A 147 4.22 -26.52 0.29
CA VAL A 147 5.43 -25.77 0.66
C VAL A 147 6.50 -25.95 -0.39
N PHE A 148 7.07 -24.86 -0.85
CA PHE A 148 8.19 -24.79 -1.79
C PHE A 148 9.38 -24.08 -1.17
N GLU A 149 10.59 -24.49 -1.54
CA GLU A 149 11.82 -23.90 -1.02
C GLU A 149 12.27 -22.67 -1.85
N SER A 150 11.65 -22.44 -3.00
CA SER A 150 11.93 -21.30 -3.88
C SER A 150 10.72 -20.91 -4.72
N GLU A 151 10.75 -19.70 -5.29
CA GLU A 151 9.76 -19.23 -6.27
C GLU A 151 9.79 -20.09 -7.55
N GLU A 152 11.01 -20.47 -7.99
CA GLU A 152 11.24 -21.29 -9.18
C GLU A 152 10.60 -22.67 -9.05
N ASP A 153 10.75 -23.33 -7.89
CA ASP A 153 10.13 -24.62 -7.61
C ASP A 153 8.61 -24.51 -7.56
N CYS A 154 8.09 -23.43 -6.98
CA CYS A 154 6.66 -23.16 -6.97
C CYS A 154 6.12 -22.96 -8.38
N LEU A 155 6.79 -22.14 -9.19
CA LEU A 155 6.43 -21.92 -10.59
C LEU A 155 6.43 -23.23 -11.39
N LYS A 156 7.47 -24.06 -11.23
CA LYS A 156 7.54 -25.39 -11.85
C LYS A 156 6.36 -26.25 -11.43
N GLY A 157 6.02 -26.30 -10.13
CA GLY A 157 4.88 -27.04 -9.60
C GLY A 157 3.53 -26.58 -10.19
N ILE A 158 3.39 -25.30 -10.50
CA ILE A 158 2.21 -24.77 -11.19
C ILE A 158 2.18 -25.24 -12.65
N LEU A 159 3.31 -25.16 -13.36
CA LEU A 159 3.40 -25.48 -14.78
C LEU A 159 3.27 -26.98 -15.07
N ASP A 160 3.78 -27.84 -14.20
CA ASP A 160 3.70 -29.29 -14.35
C ASP A 160 2.41 -29.91 -13.77
N GLY A 161 1.53 -29.09 -13.20
CA GLY A 161 0.24 -29.53 -12.65
C GLY A 161 0.32 -30.21 -11.28
N THR A 162 1.45 -30.16 -10.59
CA THR A 162 1.58 -30.62 -9.20
C THR A 162 0.72 -29.76 -8.25
N VAL A 163 0.63 -28.46 -8.53
CA VAL A 163 -0.28 -27.53 -7.85
C VAL A 163 -1.67 -27.67 -8.47
N VAL A 164 -2.67 -27.88 -7.63
CA VAL A 164 -4.06 -28.03 -8.05
C VAL A 164 -4.97 -26.97 -7.41
N LYS A 165 -6.14 -26.81 -8.02
CA LYS A 165 -7.14 -25.87 -7.49
C LYS A 165 -7.52 -26.26 -6.05
N GLY A 166 -7.42 -25.29 -5.15
CA GLY A 166 -7.70 -25.48 -3.72
C GLY A 166 -6.45 -25.58 -2.86
N ASP A 167 -5.26 -25.63 -3.44
CA ASP A 167 -4.01 -25.58 -2.70
C ASP A 167 -3.71 -24.16 -2.18
N VAL A 168 -3.06 -24.08 -1.03
CA VAL A 168 -2.44 -22.87 -0.47
C VAL A 168 -0.93 -22.98 -0.69
N LEU A 169 -0.35 -22.07 -1.48
CA LEU A 169 1.07 -22.10 -1.79
C LEU A 169 1.83 -21.34 -0.71
N VAL A 170 2.86 -21.99 -0.16
CA VAL A 170 3.76 -21.43 0.84
C VAL A 170 5.18 -21.52 0.27
N ILE A 171 5.85 -20.38 0.15
CA ILE A 171 7.24 -20.31 -0.31
C ILE A 171 8.11 -19.87 0.87
N ARG A 172 9.17 -20.64 1.16
CA ARG A 172 10.13 -20.35 2.24
C ARG A 172 11.38 -19.66 1.73
#